data_235a7bfe2cfaa115cf2db292fc94987d
#
_entry.id   235a7bfe2cfaa115cf2db292fc94987d
#
_cell.length_a   1.000
_cell.length_b   1.000
_cell.length_c   1.000
_cell.angle_alpha   90.00
_cell.angle_beta   90.00
_cell.angle_gamma   90.00
#
_symmetry.space_group_name_H-M   'P 1'
#
loop_
_entity.id
_entity.type
_entity.pdbx_description
1 polymer ?
#
loop_
_entity_poly.entity_id
_entity_poly.type
_entity_poly.pdbx_seq_one_letter_code
_entity_poly.pdbx_strand_id
1 'polypeptide(L)'
;MAAKVNGVQLPLRTELKNGDIVEISSSPNSQPNPVWLTFVKTGKARAAIRHYLKTRRYSEAIQLGERLLSQALRQQGGDPALVTDEVWEKLLHWTGAKGREELSADIAMGHRVPAVIAKRIEFILQDTKGHAEQMRLDSEDWEPPVDDLPIHRQSIMIDGAGGESVTFPSCCYAIPGDAILGYLGKGEGLQIHRHDCKQAQRLHHRDPDHWVDVIWSEETKRSFDVAIRVDVKNGKGVLAKIAGTLTSADANIAHVAMDDRFTESAVSIRFVLQVEGRYHLSKVMRRLRQNQDVLRITRVFGK
;
A
#
# COMPACT_ATOMS: atom_id res chain seq x y z
N MET A 1 17.33 -7.63 16.15
CA MET A 1 17.34 -7.89 17.60
C MET A 1 17.40 -9.40 17.80
N ALA A 2 18.35 -9.89 18.59
CA ALA A 2 18.52 -11.31 18.93
C ALA A 2 18.77 -11.45 20.44
N ALA A 3 18.42 -12.58 21.00
CA ALA A 3 18.68 -12.90 22.39
C ALA A 3 19.44 -14.22 22.50
N LYS A 4 20.43 -14.26 23.39
CA LYS A 4 21.08 -15.49 23.81
C LYS A 4 20.71 -15.78 25.25
N VAL A 5 20.34 -17.00 25.53
CA VAL A 5 20.07 -17.49 26.89
C VAL A 5 21.08 -18.59 27.21
N ASN A 6 21.85 -18.40 28.26
CA ASN A 6 22.93 -19.30 28.66
C ASN A 6 23.93 -19.59 27.49
N GLY A 7 24.25 -18.52 26.71
CA GLY A 7 25.17 -18.63 25.57
C GLY A 7 24.57 -19.17 24.27
N VAL A 8 23.31 -19.66 24.27
CA VAL A 8 22.63 -20.21 23.08
C VAL A 8 21.64 -19.18 22.54
N GLN A 9 21.68 -18.95 21.24
CA GLN A 9 20.72 -18.04 20.56
C GLN A 9 19.35 -18.69 20.48
N LEU A 10 18.36 -18.06 21.12
CA LEU A 10 16.99 -18.55 21.18
C LEU A 10 16.00 -17.50 20.60
N PRO A 11 14.81 -17.96 20.13
CA PRO A 11 13.75 -17.06 19.68
C PRO A 11 13.30 -16.10 20.78
N LEU A 12 12.95 -14.85 20.45
CA LEU A 12 12.49 -13.84 21.40
C LEU A 12 11.22 -14.21 22.17
N ARG A 13 10.48 -15.21 21.73
CA ARG A 13 9.29 -15.75 22.41
C ARG A 13 9.60 -16.79 23.50
N THR A 14 10.88 -17.14 23.67
CA THR A 14 11.31 -18.13 24.68
C THR A 14 11.00 -17.62 26.07
N GLU A 15 10.37 -18.46 26.91
CA GLU A 15 10.12 -18.16 28.33
C GLU A 15 11.38 -18.39 29.14
N LEU A 16 11.76 -17.37 29.89
CA LEU A 16 12.95 -17.42 30.75
C LEU A 16 12.64 -18.10 32.08
N LYS A 17 13.62 -18.79 32.66
CA LYS A 17 13.56 -19.45 33.95
C LYS A 17 14.46 -18.71 34.97
N ASN A 18 14.20 -18.93 36.24
CA ASN A 18 15.07 -18.41 37.29
C ASN A 18 16.49 -18.98 37.15
N GLY A 19 17.48 -18.09 37.13
CA GLY A 19 18.89 -18.45 36.95
C GLY A 19 19.40 -18.35 35.52
N ASP A 20 18.53 -18.05 34.52
CA ASP A 20 18.99 -17.85 33.16
C ASP A 20 19.80 -16.56 33.00
N ILE A 21 20.92 -16.65 32.29
CA ILE A 21 21.75 -15.52 31.88
C ILE A 21 21.32 -15.10 30.46
N VAL A 22 20.87 -13.85 30.33
CA VAL A 22 20.31 -13.35 29.05
C VAL A 22 21.19 -12.24 28.48
N GLU A 23 21.68 -12.45 27.27
CA GLU A 23 22.39 -11.44 26.49
C GLU A 23 21.47 -10.95 25.35
N ILE A 24 21.27 -9.62 25.29
CA ILE A 24 20.44 -9.01 24.23
C ILE A 24 21.35 -8.29 23.23
N SER A 25 21.30 -8.72 21.97
CA SER A 25 21.98 -8.05 20.87
C SER A 25 20.98 -7.22 20.07
N SER A 26 21.20 -5.90 20.06
CA SER A 26 20.42 -4.97 19.23
C SER A 26 21.29 -4.43 18.11
N SER A 27 20.71 -4.31 16.91
CA SER A 27 21.31 -3.57 15.79
C SER A 27 20.68 -2.17 15.71
N PRO A 28 21.41 -1.12 15.29
CA PRO A 28 20.85 0.23 15.10
C PRO A 28 19.58 0.25 14.25
N ASN A 29 19.47 -0.67 13.30
CA ASN A 29 18.31 -0.80 12.39
C ASN A 29 17.25 -1.80 12.89
N SER A 30 17.37 -2.31 14.12
CA SER A 30 16.38 -3.23 14.71
C SER A 30 15.09 -2.51 15.02
N GLN A 31 14.00 -2.94 14.41
CA GLN A 31 12.67 -2.37 14.59
C GLN A 31 11.75 -3.37 15.31
N PRO A 32 10.84 -2.91 16.18
CA PRO A 32 9.82 -3.75 16.77
C PRO A 32 8.90 -4.35 15.71
N ASN A 33 8.68 -5.67 15.80
CA ASN A 33 7.75 -6.38 14.91
C ASN A 33 6.36 -6.43 15.55
N PRO A 34 5.26 -6.13 14.81
CA PRO A 34 3.89 -6.24 15.31
C PRO A 34 3.56 -7.62 15.93
N VAL A 35 4.14 -8.70 15.39
CA VAL A 35 3.99 -10.06 15.91
C VAL A 35 4.45 -10.20 17.36
N TRP A 36 5.36 -9.33 17.84
CA TRP A 36 5.78 -9.38 19.24
C TRP A 36 4.66 -9.06 20.23
N LEU A 37 3.62 -8.34 19.80
CA LEU A 37 2.44 -8.08 20.64
C LEU A 37 1.68 -9.36 21.04
N THR A 38 1.85 -10.46 20.29
CA THR A 38 1.18 -11.73 20.57
C THR A 38 1.78 -12.48 21.76
N PHE A 39 3.08 -12.27 22.05
CA PHE A 39 3.77 -13.01 23.11
C PHE A 39 4.37 -12.14 24.22
N VAL A 40 4.52 -10.81 24.05
CA VAL A 40 4.99 -9.94 25.14
C VAL A 40 3.97 -9.89 26.27
N LYS A 41 4.44 -10.07 27.52
CA LYS A 41 3.58 -10.16 28.70
C LYS A 41 3.46 -8.82 29.44
N THR A 42 4.51 -7.97 29.45
CA THR A 42 4.53 -6.74 30.25
C THR A 42 3.78 -5.59 29.58
N GLY A 43 3.01 -4.84 30.36
CA GLY A 43 2.31 -3.64 29.87
C GLY A 43 3.27 -2.59 29.29
N LYS A 44 4.47 -2.43 29.87
CA LYS A 44 5.51 -1.52 29.39
C LYS A 44 5.99 -1.90 27.98
N ALA A 45 6.26 -3.19 27.72
CA ALA A 45 6.69 -3.65 26.40
C ALA A 45 5.58 -3.48 25.37
N ARG A 46 4.34 -3.84 25.71
CA ARG A 46 3.16 -3.63 24.83
C ARG A 46 2.96 -2.15 24.50
N ALA A 47 3.05 -1.27 25.49
CA ALA A 47 2.92 0.18 25.28
C ALA A 47 4.03 0.73 24.39
N ALA A 48 5.29 0.34 24.61
CA ALA A 48 6.43 0.76 23.79
C ALA A 48 6.30 0.31 22.32
N ILE A 49 5.92 -0.96 22.09
CA ILE A 49 5.72 -1.48 20.73
C ILE A 49 4.57 -0.75 20.04
N ARG A 50 3.41 -0.58 20.71
CA ARG A 50 2.28 0.15 20.14
C ARG A 50 2.62 1.60 19.83
N HIS A 51 3.35 2.28 20.72
CA HIS A 51 3.78 3.66 20.50
C HIS A 51 4.69 3.76 19.28
N TYR A 52 5.69 2.88 19.16
CA TYR A 52 6.59 2.84 18.02
C TYR A 52 5.83 2.61 16.71
N LEU A 53 4.94 1.62 16.66
CA LEU A 53 4.14 1.31 15.48
C LEU A 53 3.23 2.50 15.09
N LYS A 54 2.60 3.16 16.06
CA LYS A 54 1.76 4.34 15.83
C LYS A 54 2.57 5.51 15.25
N THR A 55 3.75 5.77 15.79
CA THR A 55 4.63 6.86 15.33
C THR A 55 5.11 6.61 13.90
N ARG A 56 5.47 5.36 13.60
CA ARG A 56 5.88 4.97 12.25
C ARG A 56 4.75 5.12 11.24
N ARG A 57 3.54 4.64 11.57
CA ARG A 57 2.35 4.83 10.72
C ARG A 57 2.09 6.29 10.42
N TYR A 58 2.24 7.14 11.42
CA TYR A 58 2.03 8.57 11.25
C TYR A 58 3.06 9.20 10.31
N SER A 59 4.34 8.86 10.44
CA SER A 59 5.38 9.37 9.53
C SER A 59 5.23 8.86 8.09
N GLU A 60 4.84 7.59 7.91
CA GLU A 60 4.53 7.03 6.59
C GLU A 60 3.30 7.71 5.97
N ALA A 61 2.27 7.99 6.78
CA ALA A 61 1.09 8.73 6.34
C ALA A 61 1.43 10.16 5.89
N ILE A 62 2.29 10.89 6.61
CA ILE A 62 2.75 12.21 6.22
C ILE A 62 3.38 12.19 4.82
N GLN A 63 4.36 11.30 4.61
CA GLN A 63 5.04 11.18 3.32
C GLN A 63 4.09 10.82 2.17
N LEU A 64 3.13 9.94 2.44
CA LEU A 64 2.11 9.59 1.45
C LEU A 64 1.21 10.80 1.14
N GLY A 65 0.75 11.52 2.16
CA GLY A 65 -0.11 12.70 1.99
C GLY A 65 0.57 13.83 1.21
N GLU A 66 1.86 14.07 1.45
CA GLU A 66 2.65 15.03 0.69
C GLU A 66 2.73 14.65 -0.80
N ARG A 67 2.96 13.36 -1.09
CA ARG A 67 2.96 12.86 -2.48
C ARG A 67 1.59 13.02 -3.14
N LEU A 68 0.51 12.65 -2.43
CA LEU A 68 -0.87 12.79 -2.91
C LEU A 68 -1.24 14.24 -3.20
N LEU A 69 -0.89 15.16 -2.32
CA LEU A 69 -1.15 16.58 -2.51
C LEU A 69 -0.34 17.15 -3.69
N SER A 70 0.95 16.82 -3.77
CA SER A 70 1.81 17.24 -4.87
C SER A 70 1.30 16.73 -6.22
N GLN A 71 0.81 15.48 -6.27
CA GLN A 71 0.20 14.93 -7.48
C GLN A 71 -1.10 15.68 -7.84
N ALA A 72 -1.98 15.92 -6.87
CA ALA A 72 -3.23 16.63 -7.11
C ALA A 72 -3.00 18.06 -7.61
N LEU A 73 -1.97 18.76 -7.10
CA LEU A 73 -1.56 20.08 -7.58
C LEU A 73 -1.12 20.01 -9.05
N ARG A 74 -0.25 19.06 -9.41
CA ARG A 74 0.23 18.91 -10.79
C ARG A 74 -0.88 18.54 -11.76
N GLN A 75 -1.84 17.71 -11.34
CA GLN A 75 -3.01 17.35 -12.16
C GLN A 75 -3.90 18.56 -12.49
N GLN A 76 -3.88 19.58 -11.64
CA GLN A 76 -4.61 20.84 -11.85
C GLN A 76 -3.76 21.92 -12.55
N GLY A 77 -2.54 21.59 -12.97
CA GLY A 77 -1.61 22.53 -13.63
C GLY A 77 -0.78 23.39 -12.65
N GLY A 78 -0.90 23.15 -11.34
CA GLY A 78 -0.13 23.84 -10.31
C GLY A 78 1.26 23.22 -10.10
N ASP A 79 2.24 24.06 -9.76
CA ASP A 79 3.58 23.60 -9.37
C ASP A 79 3.71 23.57 -7.84
N PRO A 80 3.99 22.40 -7.23
CA PRO A 80 4.23 22.29 -5.79
C PRO A 80 5.37 23.18 -5.27
N ALA A 81 6.36 23.52 -6.13
CA ALA A 81 7.47 24.39 -5.76
C ALA A 81 7.05 25.85 -5.51
N LEU A 82 5.91 26.27 -6.04
CA LEU A 82 5.36 27.61 -5.85
C LEU A 82 4.57 27.78 -4.54
N VAL A 83 4.38 26.70 -3.77
CA VAL A 83 3.65 26.73 -2.50
C VAL A 83 4.58 27.25 -1.40
N THR A 84 4.61 28.58 -1.23
CA THR A 84 5.40 29.28 -0.21
C THR A 84 4.84 29.07 1.21
N ASP A 85 5.62 29.47 2.22
CA ASP A 85 5.17 29.41 3.61
C ASP A 85 3.90 30.24 3.86
N GLU A 86 3.75 31.37 3.19
CA GLU A 86 2.55 32.22 3.28
C GLU A 86 1.29 31.48 2.74
N VAL A 87 1.44 30.75 1.65
CA VAL A 87 0.36 29.91 1.09
C VAL A 87 -0.02 28.81 2.07
N TRP A 88 1.00 28.19 2.71
CA TRP A 88 0.77 27.21 3.75
C TRP A 88 0.03 27.76 4.95
N GLU A 89 0.40 28.93 5.44
CA GLU A 89 -0.29 29.58 6.57
C GLU A 89 -1.77 29.84 6.27
N LYS A 90 -2.07 30.42 5.10
CA LYS A 90 -3.45 30.63 4.64
C LYS A 90 -4.23 29.33 4.51
N LEU A 91 -3.58 28.29 3.99
CA LEU A 91 -4.16 26.96 3.83
C LEU A 91 -4.45 26.31 5.18
N LEU A 92 -3.51 26.33 6.11
CA LEU A 92 -3.65 25.77 7.46
C LEU A 92 -4.76 26.50 8.23
N HIS A 93 -4.84 27.82 8.11
CA HIS A 93 -5.92 28.59 8.71
C HIS A 93 -7.30 28.17 8.13
N TRP A 94 -7.38 27.99 6.82
CA TRP A 94 -8.63 27.55 6.18
C TRP A 94 -9.01 26.11 6.53
N THR A 95 -8.03 25.21 6.62
CA THR A 95 -8.26 23.79 6.94
C THR A 95 -8.51 23.54 8.42
N GLY A 96 -8.06 24.44 9.30
CA GLY A 96 -8.05 24.24 10.75
C GLY A 96 -7.04 23.20 11.24
N ALA A 97 -6.11 22.77 10.37
CA ALA A 97 -5.04 21.85 10.74
C ALA A 97 -3.95 22.60 11.53
N LYS A 98 -3.37 21.94 12.54
CA LYS A 98 -2.35 22.54 13.41
C LYS A 98 -0.99 22.71 12.73
N GLY A 99 -0.75 21.95 11.64
CA GLY A 99 0.49 22.02 10.90
C GLY A 99 0.43 21.19 9.61
N ARG A 100 1.48 21.32 8.79
CA ARG A 100 1.61 20.61 7.49
C ARG A 100 1.56 19.10 7.65
N GLU A 101 2.20 18.58 8.70
CA GLU A 101 2.24 17.15 9.01
C GLU A 101 0.86 16.58 9.28
N GLU A 102 0.04 17.28 10.07
CA GLU A 102 -1.33 16.87 10.35
C GLU A 102 -2.19 16.90 9.10
N LEU A 103 -2.08 17.95 8.29
CA LEU A 103 -2.81 18.05 7.03
C LEU A 103 -2.41 16.92 6.06
N SER A 104 -1.13 16.63 5.94
CA SER A 104 -0.62 15.55 5.08
C SER A 104 -1.10 14.18 5.59
N ALA A 105 -1.05 13.93 6.89
CA ALA A 105 -1.56 12.69 7.48
C ALA A 105 -3.09 12.55 7.26
N ASP A 106 -3.86 13.63 7.42
CA ASP A 106 -5.30 13.65 7.14
C ASP A 106 -5.62 13.32 5.68
N ILE A 107 -4.81 13.83 4.75
CA ILE A 107 -4.93 13.51 3.32
C ILE A 107 -4.67 12.02 3.09
N ALA A 108 -3.58 11.48 3.63
CA ALA A 108 -3.23 10.07 3.46
C ALA A 108 -4.25 9.11 4.06
N MET A 109 -4.89 9.51 5.18
CA MET A 109 -5.94 8.74 5.83
C MET A 109 -7.32 8.91 5.18
N GLY A 110 -7.43 9.72 4.11
CA GLY A 110 -8.70 9.97 3.41
C GLY A 110 -9.69 10.85 4.19
N HIS A 111 -9.25 11.53 5.25
CA HIS A 111 -10.08 12.49 5.97
C HIS A 111 -10.28 13.78 5.17
N ARG A 112 -9.36 14.07 4.25
CA ARG A 112 -9.39 15.22 3.35
C ARG A 112 -9.05 14.80 1.93
N VAL A 113 -9.79 15.33 0.97
CA VAL A 113 -9.62 15.04 -0.45
C VAL A 113 -8.49 15.89 -1.03
N PRO A 114 -7.41 15.28 -1.58
CA PRO A 114 -6.26 16.01 -2.12
C PRO A 114 -6.64 17.04 -3.18
N ALA A 115 -7.57 16.69 -4.08
CA ALA A 115 -8.02 17.57 -5.16
C ALA A 115 -8.69 18.86 -4.65
N VAL A 116 -9.44 18.78 -3.55
CA VAL A 116 -10.07 19.94 -2.92
C VAL A 116 -9.01 20.85 -2.29
N ILE A 117 -8.02 20.26 -1.62
CA ILE A 117 -6.90 21.01 -1.03
C ILE A 117 -6.07 21.69 -2.13
N ALA A 118 -5.77 20.95 -3.22
CA ALA A 118 -5.04 21.49 -4.36
C ALA A 118 -5.76 22.68 -5.02
N LYS A 119 -7.07 22.58 -5.26
CA LYS A 119 -7.87 23.70 -5.77
C LYS A 119 -7.80 24.94 -4.85
N ARG A 120 -7.80 24.71 -3.55
CA ARG A 120 -7.69 25.83 -2.59
C ARG A 120 -6.31 26.48 -2.64
N ILE A 121 -5.24 25.69 -2.76
CA ILE A 121 -3.87 26.21 -2.96
C ILE A 121 -3.81 27.06 -4.23
N GLU A 122 -4.35 26.53 -5.34
CA GLU A 122 -4.37 27.25 -6.61
C GLU A 122 -5.12 28.58 -6.51
N PHE A 123 -6.28 28.60 -5.84
CA PHE A 123 -7.02 29.83 -5.56
C PHE A 123 -6.18 30.83 -4.75
N ILE A 124 -5.48 30.38 -3.69
CA ILE A 124 -4.60 31.24 -2.89
C ILE A 124 -3.44 31.79 -3.71
N LEU A 125 -2.85 30.96 -4.61
CA LEU A 125 -1.78 31.38 -5.50
C LEU A 125 -2.25 32.42 -6.53
N GLN A 126 -3.46 32.28 -7.08
CA GLN A 126 -4.05 33.24 -8.00
C GLN A 126 -4.37 34.57 -7.30
N ASP A 127 -4.90 34.51 -6.08
CA ASP A 127 -5.18 35.70 -5.26
C ASP A 127 -3.88 36.47 -4.94
N THR A 128 -2.82 35.73 -4.64
CA THR A 128 -1.48 36.31 -4.38
C THR A 128 -0.84 36.87 -5.66
N LYS A 129 -1.04 36.22 -6.83
CA LYS A 129 -0.60 36.75 -8.12
C LYS A 129 -1.40 37.97 -8.54
N GLY A 130 -2.73 38.00 -8.32
CA GLY A 130 -3.58 39.16 -8.60
C GLY A 130 -3.15 40.41 -7.80
N HIS A 131 -2.75 40.26 -6.54
CA HIS A 131 -2.19 41.35 -5.75
C HIS A 131 -0.80 41.78 -6.25
N ALA A 132 0.06 40.84 -6.69
CA ALA A 132 1.37 41.11 -7.25
C ALA A 132 1.26 41.72 -8.66
N GLU A 133 0.26 41.35 -9.44
CA GLU A 133 -0.02 41.91 -10.77
C GLU A 133 -0.59 43.34 -10.68
N GLN A 134 -1.41 43.60 -9.69
CA GLN A 134 -1.90 44.95 -9.39
C GLN A 134 -0.76 45.89 -8.96
N MET A 135 0.26 45.38 -8.26
CA MET A 135 1.49 46.10 -7.97
C MET A 135 2.45 46.21 -9.17
N ARG A 136 2.36 45.31 -10.17
CA ARG A 136 3.20 45.32 -11.40
C ARG A 136 2.58 46.11 -12.54
N LEU A 137 1.29 46.39 -12.54
CA LEU A 137 0.65 47.29 -13.50
C LEU A 137 1.12 48.75 -13.35
N ASP A 138 1.87 49.04 -12.28
CA ASP A 138 2.57 50.31 -12.07
C ASP A 138 4.02 50.29 -12.55
N SER A 139 4.52 49.22 -13.21
CA SER A 139 5.88 49.12 -13.77
C SER A 139 5.86 48.68 -15.25
N GLU A 140 6.51 49.48 -16.10
CA GLU A 140 6.45 49.48 -17.58
C GLU A 140 7.15 48.32 -18.33
N ASP A 141 7.46 47.18 -17.74
CA ASP A 141 8.11 46.06 -18.42
C ASP A 141 7.35 44.72 -18.20
N TRP A 142 6.31 44.43 -18.99
CA TRP A 142 5.60 43.16 -18.98
C TRP A 142 5.78 42.40 -20.30
N GLU A 143 6.36 41.19 -20.26
CA GLU A 143 6.30 40.19 -21.30
C GLU A 143 5.41 39.03 -20.89
N PRO A 144 4.47 38.54 -21.77
CA PRO A 144 3.57 37.45 -21.42
C PRO A 144 4.29 36.10 -21.36
N PRO A 145 3.98 35.22 -20.39
CA PRO A 145 4.55 33.88 -20.31
C PRO A 145 4.05 33.00 -21.46
N VAL A 146 4.99 32.30 -22.10
CA VAL A 146 4.73 31.32 -23.17
C VAL A 146 4.19 30.03 -22.55
N ASP A 147 2.91 29.74 -22.80
CA ASP A 147 2.28 28.46 -22.47
C ASP A 147 2.80 27.37 -23.42
N ASP A 148 3.68 26.52 -22.93
CA ASP A 148 3.92 25.17 -23.49
C ASP A 148 4.63 24.29 -22.45
N LEU A 149 3.90 23.76 -21.48
CA LEU A 149 4.37 22.64 -20.68
C LEU A 149 3.39 21.47 -20.84
N PRO A 150 3.86 20.31 -21.32
CA PRO A 150 3.03 19.13 -21.40
C PRO A 150 2.60 18.71 -20.01
N ILE A 151 1.29 18.55 -19.79
CA ILE A 151 0.71 18.05 -18.56
C ILE A 151 1.14 16.58 -18.40
N HIS A 152 2.30 16.36 -17.81
CA HIS A 152 2.69 15.03 -17.37
C HIS A 152 1.83 14.66 -16.16
N ARG A 153 0.82 13.82 -16.39
CA ARG A 153 0.10 13.10 -15.33
C ARG A 153 1.11 12.23 -14.59
N GLN A 154 1.70 12.76 -13.52
CA GLN A 154 2.62 11.99 -12.68
C GLN A 154 1.79 11.12 -11.75
N SER A 155 1.78 9.81 -12.03
CA SER A 155 1.18 8.80 -11.17
C SER A 155 2.03 8.57 -9.92
N ILE A 156 1.40 8.21 -8.80
CA ILE A 156 2.13 7.83 -7.57
C ILE A 156 2.75 6.47 -7.76
N MET A 157 4.05 6.37 -7.53
CA MET A 157 4.76 5.09 -7.57
C MET A 157 4.49 4.28 -6.30
N ILE A 158 4.01 3.05 -6.48
CA ILE A 158 3.75 2.09 -5.40
C ILE A 158 4.84 1.03 -5.42
N ASP A 159 5.70 1.06 -4.40
CA ASP A 159 6.81 0.13 -4.21
C ASP A 159 6.41 -1.15 -3.42
N GLY A 160 5.15 -1.24 -3.02
CA GLY A 160 4.65 -2.29 -2.15
C GLY A 160 5.11 -2.13 -0.69
N ALA A 161 6.05 -1.22 -0.41
CA ALA A 161 6.54 -0.93 0.94
C ALA A 161 5.69 0.13 1.66
N GLY A 162 4.57 0.54 1.09
CA GLY A 162 3.73 1.67 1.54
C GLY A 162 3.20 1.62 2.97
N GLY A 163 3.79 0.79 3.83
CA GLY A 163 3.44 0.68 5.23
C GLY A 163 1.97 0.31 5.44
N GLU A 164 1.43 0.67 6.59
CA GLU A 164 0.03 0.42 6.91
C GLU A 164 -0.93 1.46 6.26
N SER A 165 -0.37 2.48 5.61
CA SER A 165 -1.14 3.51 4.89
C SER A 165 -1.53 3.11 3.47
N VAL A 166 -0.93 2.03 2.92
CA VAL A 166 -1.29 1.46 1.61
C VAL A 166 -1.73 0.02 1.78
N THR A 167 -2.94 -0.28 1.34
CA THR A 167 -3.56 -1.61 1.48
C THR A 167 -3.89 -2.22 0.13
N PHE A 168 -3.85 -3.56 0.06
CA PHE A 168 -4.17 -4.35 -1.13
C PHE A 168 -5.40 -5.21 -0.84
N PRO A 169 -6.62 -4.73 -1.17
CA PRO A 169 -7.85 -5.42 -0.83
C PRO A 169 -7.98 -6.78 -1.48
N SER A 170 -8.53 -7.74 -0.74
CA SER A 170 -8.75 -9.11 -1.22
C SER A 170 -9.81 -9.25 -2.32
N CYS A 171 -10.57 -8.17 -2.62
CA CYS A 171 -11.56 -8.17 -3.70
C CYS A 171 -10.94 -8.37 -5.10
N CYS A 172 -9.68 -7.98 -5.30
CA CYS A 172 -9.01 -8.11 -6.60
C CYS A 172 -7.56 -8.62 -6.52
N TYR A 173 -6.95 -8.66 -5.33
CA TYR A 173 -5.58 -9.14 -5.16
C TYR A 173 -4.62 -8.54 -6.19
N ALA A 174 -4.48 -7.21 -6.19
CA ALA A 174 -3.59 -6.50 -7.10
C ALA A 174 -2.12 -6.86 -6.82
N ILE A 175 -1.38 -7.22 -7.86
CA ILE A 175 0.05 -7.58 -7.80
C ILE A 175 0.85 -6.79 -8.83
N PRO A 176 2.18 -6.61 -8.65
CA PRO A 176 3.04 -5.96 -9.64
C PRO A 176 2.86 -6.52 -11.05
N GLY A 177 2.70 -5.60 -12.03
CA GLY A 177 2.39 -5.91 -13.42
C GLY A 177 0.90 -5.89 -13.76
N ASP A 178 -0.02 -5.75 -12.79
CA ASP A 178 -1.44 -5.44 -13.06
C ASP A 178 -1.62 -3.93 -13.31
N ALA A 179 -2.59 -3.56 -14.14
CA ALA A 179 -3.06 -2.17 -14.23
C ALA A 179 -3.83 -1.83 -12.96
N ILE A 180 -3.44 -0.76 -12.26
CA ILE A 180 -3.94 -0.43 -10.92
C ILE A 180 -4.52 0.98 -10.84
N LEU A 181 -5.41 1.18 -9.86
CA LEU A 181 -5.99 2.45 -9.45
C LEU A 181 -5.92 2.54 -7.92
N GLY A 182 -5.68 3.74 -7.40
CA GLY A 182 -5.70 4.02 -5.97
C GLY A 182 -7.04 4.63 -5.55
N TYR A 183 -7.62 4.14 -4.47
CA TYR A 183 -8.79 4.71 -3.80
C TYR A 183 -8.43 5.15 -2.39
N LEU A 184 -8.74 6.40 -2.04
CA LEU A 184 -8.54 6.95 -0.70
C LEU A 184 -9.77 6.68 0.16
N GLY A 185 -9.74 5.58 0.91
CA GLY A 185 -10.80 5.23 1.85
C GLY A 185 -10.73 6.07 3.12
N LYS A 186 -11.88 6.57 3.61
CA LYS A 186 -11.94 7.35 4.86
C LYS A 186 -11.44 6.51 6.05
N GLY A 187 -10.30 6.89 6.62
CA GLY A 187 -9.68 6.20 7.74
C GLY A 187 -8.95 4.89 7.39
N GLU A 188 -8.98 4.44 6.13
CA GLU A 188 -8.38 3.19 5.68
C GLU A 188 -7.10 3.38 4.84
N GLY A 189 -6.75 4.64 4.54
CA GLY A 189 -5.61 4.98 3.73
C GLY A 189 -5.83 4.74 2.23
N LEU A 190 -4.73 4.57 1.50
CA LEU A 190 -4.75 4.32 0.05
C LEU A 190 -4.95 2.83 -0.23
N GLN A 191 -6.08 2.50 -0.83
CA GLN A 191 -6.41 1.14 -1.26
C GLN A 191 -6.06 0.95 -2.74
N ILE A 192 -5.23 -0.05 -3.04
CA ILE A 192 -4.80 -0.34 -4.41
C ILE A 192 -5.70 -1.41 -5.02
N HIS A 193 -6.46 -1.02 -6.02
CA HIS A 193 -7.33 -1.92 -6.76
C HIS A 193 -6.79 -2.13 -8.18
N ARG A 194 -7.16 -3.27 -8.77
CA ARG A 194 -6.98 -3.45 -10.21
C ARG A 194 -8.01 -2.63 -10.98
N HIS A 195 -7.64 -2.17 -12.16
CA HIS A 195 -8.51 -1.39 -13.04
C HIS A 195 -9.82 -2.13 -13.41
N ASP A 196 -9.78 -3.46 -13.54
CA ASP A 196 -10.93 -4.32 -13.85
C ASP A 196 -11.69 -4.83 -12.61
N CYS A 197 -11.42 -4.29 -11.42
CA CYS A 197 -12.10 -4.68 -10.19
C CYS A 197 -13.54 -4.16 -10.15
N LYS A 198 -14.51 -5.07 -10.07
CA LYS A 198 -15.95 -4.72 -9.99
C LYS A 198 -16.29 -3.85 -8.80
N GLN A 199 -15.59 -4.04 -7.68
CA GLN A 199 -15.81 -3.24 -6.47
C GLN A 199 -15.25 -1.84 -6.65
N ALA A 200 -14.07 -1.70 -7.24
CA ALA A 200 -13.49 -0.41 -7.60
C ALA A 200 -14.39 0.37 -8.57
N GLN A 201 -14.91 -0.29 -9.61
CA GLN A 201 -15.84 0.35 -10.55
C GLN A 201 -17.12 0.89 -9.87
N ARG A 202 -17.70 0.13 -8.93
CA ARG A 202 -18.86 0.59 -8.15
C ARG A 202 -18.52 1.78 -7.25
N LEU A 203 -17.35 1.76 -6.61
CA LEU A 203 -16.87 2.86 -5.78
C LEU A 203 -16.57 4.10 -6.61
N HIS A 204 -16.02 3.95 -7.81
CA HIS A 204 -15.71 5.06 -8.71
C HIS A 204 -16.96 5.85 -9.13
N HIS A 205 -18.08 5.18 -9.36
CA HIS A 205 -19.35 5.84 -9.66
C HIS A 205 -19.92 6.60 -8.46
N ARG A 206 -19.58 6.18 -7.25
CA ARG A 206 -20.14 6.76 -6.02
C ARG A 206 -19.30 7.90 -5.48
N ASP A 207 -17.97 7.78 -5.53
CA ASP A 207 -17.01 8.72 -4.95
C ASP A 207 -15.88 9.02 -5.96
N PRO A 208 -16.12 9.77 -7.05
CA PRO A 208 -15.14 9.99 -8.10
C PRO A 208 -13.90 10.79 -7.64
N ASP A 209 -14.06 11.68 -6.66
CA ASP A 209 -13.00 12.58 -6.19
C ASP A 209 -11.95 11.91 -5.29
N HIS A 210 -12.19 10.66 -4.86
CA HIS A 210 -11.28 9.91 -3.98
C HIS A 210 -10.32 9.00 -4.74
N TRP A 211 -10.28 9.08 -6.08
CA TRP A 211 -9.42 8.26 -6.91
C TRP A 211 -8.13 8.96 -7.28
N VAL A 212 -7.05 8.22 -7.29
CA VAL A 212 -5.71 8.70 -7.63
C VAL A 212 -5.04 7.74 -8.61
N ASP A 213 -4.33 8.32 -9.58
CA ASP A 213 -3.54 7.55 -10.52
C ASP A 213 -2.30 6.99 -9.83
N VAL A 214 -2.12 5.68 -9.89
CA VAL A 214 -1.00 4.97 -9.27
C VAL A 214 -0.36 4.03 -10.27
N ILE A 215 0.95 3.84 -10.16
CA ILE A 215 1.72 2.88 -10.94
C ILE A 215 2.63 2.07 -10.03
N TRP A 216 2.99 0.85 -10.46
CA TRP A 216 3.98 0.07 -9.75
C TRP A 216 5.38 0.68 -9.89
N SER A 217 6.15 0.64 -8.81
CA SER A 217 7.60 0.90 -8.87
C SER A 217 8.31 -0.29 -9.53
N GLU A 218 9.40 -0.03 -10.25
CA GLU A 218 10.22 -1.06 -10.87
C GLU A 218 10.95 -1.95 -9.84
N GLU A 219 11.25 -1.40 -8.66
CA GLU A 219 11.97 -2.10 -7.58
C GLU A 219 11.03 -2.62 -6.47
N THR A 220 10.08 -3.46 -6.82
CA THR A 220 9.18 -4.05 -5.81
C THR A 220 9.82 -5.30 -5.19
N LYS A 221 10.35 -5.19 -3.97
CA LYS A 221 11.01 -6.30 -3.23
C LYS A 221 10.08 -7.02 -2.24
N ARG A 222 8.79 -7.06 -2.48
CA ARG A 222 7.79 -7.61 -1.55
C ARG A 222 6.97 -8.70 -2.22
N SER A 223 6.47 -9.65 -1.41
CA SER A 223 5.47 -10.63 -1.85
C SER A 223 4.07 -10.08 -1.67
N PHE A 224 3.19 -10.38 -2.62
CA PHE A 224 1.79 -9.97 -2.68
C PHE A 224 0.88 -11.18 -2.70
N ASP A 225 -0.25 -11.06 -2.03
CA ASP A 225 -1.26 -12.10 -2.04
C ASP A 225 -1.99 -12.14 -3.38
N VAL A 226 -2.16 -13.34 -3.93
CA VAL A 226 -2.97 -13.58 -5.13
C VAL A 226 -3.78 -14.85 -4.95
N ALA A 227 -5.05 -14.81 -5.36
CA ALA A 227 -5.90 -15.99 -5.30
C ALA A 227 -5.96 -16.70 -6.63
N ILE A 228 -5.74 -18.02 -6.60
CA ILE A 228 -5.96 -18.92 -7.73
C ILE A 228 -6.92 -20.03 -7.35
N ARG A 229 -7.69 -20.49 -8.33
CA ARG A 229 -8.48 -21.72 -8.25
C ARG A 229 -7.82 -22.76 -9.12
N VAL A 230 -7.62 -23.93 -8.55
CA VAL A 230 -7.07 -25.10 -9.23
C VAL A 230 -8.10 -26.20 -9.18
N ASP A 231 -8.65 -26.57 -10.32
CA ASP A 231 -9.53 -27.71 -10.47
C ASP A 231 -8.66 -28.94 -10.74
N VAL A 232 -8.78 -29.96 -9.90
CA VAL A 232 -7.94 -31.16 -9.94
C VAL A 232 -8.78 -32.42 -9.95
N LYS A 233 -8.22 -33.53 -10.47
CA LYS A 233 -8.82 -34.86 -10.31
C LYS A 233 -8.86 -35.21 -8.82
N ASN A 234 -10.02 -35.73 -8.37
CA ASN A 234 -10.15 -36.18 -6.99
C ASN A 234 -9.32 -37.44 -6.76
N GLY A 235 -8.38 -37.39 -5.83
CA GLY A 235 -7.50 -38.52 -5.58
C GLY A 235 -6.61 -38.35 -4.35
N LYS A 236 -6.18 -39.46 -3.78
CA LYS A 236 -5.27 -39.47 -2.63
C LYS A 236 -3.95 -38.80 -2.97
N GLY A 237 -3.50 -37.85 -2.13
CA GLY A 237 -2.21 -37.19 -2.27
C GLY A 237 -2.16 -36.05 -3.29
N VAL A 238 -3.24 -35.71 -4.01
CA VAL A 238 -3.25 -34.65 -5.01
C VAL A 238 -2.92 -33.29 -4.39
N LEU A 239 -3.51 -32.96 -3.23
CA LEU A 239 -3.20 -31.73 -2.52
C LEU A 239 -1.70 -31.63 -2.16
N ALA A 240 -1.10 -32.73 -1.70
CA ALA A 240 0.32 -32.77 -1.37
C ALA A 240 1.22 -32.53 -2.60
N LYS A 241 0.88 -33.12 -3.75
CA LYS A 241 1.58 -32.88 -5.02
C LYS A 241 1.48 -31.42 -5.47
N ILE A 242 0.27 -30.81 -5.37
CA ILE A 242 0.07 -29.40 -5.71
C ILE A 242 0.89 -28.51 -4.77
N ALA A 243 0.82 -28.75 -3.45
CA ALA A 243 1.60 -27.97 -2.47
C ALA A 243 3.11 -28.08 -2.72
N GLY A 244 3.63 -29.29 -3.02
CA GLY A 244 5.03 -29.50 -3.40
C GLY A 244 5.43 -28.74 -4.68
N THR A 245 4.52 -28.70 -5.67
CA THR A 245 4.75 -27.93 -6.92
C THR A 245 4.79 -26.43 -6.64
N LEU A 246 3.91 -25.90 -5.77
CA LEU A 246 3.89 -24.49 -5.37
C LEU A 246 5.19 -24.11 -4.63
N THR A 247 5.62 -24.93 -3.68
CA THR A 247 6.89 -24.74 -2.95
C THR A 247 8.08 -24.74 -3.91
N SER A 248 8.14 -25.69 -4.86
CA SER A 248 9.22 -25.75 -5.85
C SER A 248 9.22 -24.57 -6.84
N ALA A 249 8.12 -23.81 -6.89
CA ALA A 249 7.97 -22.61 -7.69
C ALA A 249 8.21 -21.32 -6.88
N ASP A 250 8.75 -21.43 -5.65
CA ASP A 250 9.01 -20.32 -4.71
C ASP A 250 7.75 -19.54 -4.31
N ALA A 251 6.56 -20.15 -4.41
CA ALA A 251 5.32 -19.54 -3.99
C ALA A 251 4.92 -20.07 -2.60
N ASN A 252 4.79 -19.13 -1.64
CA ASN A 252 4.27 -19.46 -0.31
C ASN A 252 2.74 -19.54 -0.34
N ILE A 253 2.18 -20.50 0.41
CA ILE A 253 0.73 -20.68 0.54
C ILE A 253 0.28 -19.94 1.79
N ALA A 254 -0.46 -18.83 1.62
CA ALA A 254 -1.02 -18.07 2.72
C ALA A 254 -2.35 -18.65 3.21
N HIS A 255 -3.17 -19.17 2.29
CA HIS A 255 -4.46 -19.79 2.63
C HIS A 255 -4.86 -20.82 1.62
N VAL A 256 -5.55 -21.89 2.09
CA VAL A 256 -6.14 -22.96 1.25
C VAL A 256 -7.59 -23.15 1.67
N ALA A 257 -8.47 -23.23 0.70
CA ALA A 257 -9.87 -23.59 0.91
C ALA A 257 -10.29 -24.56 -0.19
N MET A 258 -11.03 -25.60 0.20
CA MET A 258 -11.65 -26.53 -0.74
C MET A 258 -13.11 -26.12 -0.92
N ASP A 259 -13.60 -26.19 -2.15
CA ASP A 259 -15.02 -25.91 -2.43
C ASP A 259 -15.85 -27.10 -1.96
N ASP A 260 -16.98 -26.86 -1.26
CA ASP A 260 -17.87 -27.92 -0.77
C ASP A 260 -18.59 -28.69 -1.89
N ARG A 261 -18.46 -28.25 -3.13
CA ARG A 261 -19.00 -28.92 -4.31
C ARG A 261 -18.06 -29.98 -4.84
N PHE A 262 -17.96 -31.10 -4.11
CA PHE A 262 -17.23 -32.27 -4.56
C PHE A 262 -18.06 -33.03 -5.63
N THR A 263 -17.44 -33.24 -6.80
CA THR A 263 -17.87 -34.34 -7.67
C THR A 263 -16.96 -35.54 -7.41
N GLU A 264 -17.47 -36.76 -7.67
CA GLU A 264 -16.62 -37.98 -7.49
C GLU A 264 -15.33 -37.92 -8.28
N SER A 265 -15.31 -37.15 -9.38
CA SER A 265 -14.18 -37.10 -10.32
C SER A 265 -13.27 -35.87 -10.19
N ALA A 266 -13.74 -34.74 -9.62
CA ALA A 266 -12.97 -33.49 -9.59
C ALA A 266 -13.25 -32.66 -8.32
N VAL A 267 -12.22 -31.94 -7.88
CA VAL A 267 -12.26 -31.03 -6.72
C VAL A 267 -11.68 -29.70 -7.10
N SER A 268 -12.35 -28.61 -6.70
CA SER A 268 -11.85 -27.24 -6.82
C SER A 268 -11.16 -26.82 -5.52
N ILE A 269 -9.91 -26.42 -5.62
CA ILE A 269 -9.11 -25.92 -4.50
C ILE A 269 -8.76 -24.46 -4.76
N ARG A 270 -9.08 -23.59 -3.81
CA ARG A 270 -8.70 -22.20 -3.82
C ARG A 270 -7.44 -22.00 -2.98
N PHE A 271 -6.41 -21.45 -3.58
CA PHE A 271 -5.18 -21.04 -2.91
C PHE A 271 -5.07 -19.53 -2.90
N VAL A 272 -4.66 -18.96 -1.78
CA VAL A 272 -4.07 -17.62 -1.72
C VAL A 272 -2.58 -17.82 -1.61
N LEU A 273 -1.85 -17.37 -2.61
CA LEU A 273 -0.41 -17.50 -2.75
C LEU A 273 0.27 -16.16 -2.56
N GLN A 274 1.49 -16.19 -2.04
CA GLN A 274 2.37 -15.03 -1.99
C GLN A 274 3.33 -15.09 -3.18
N VAL A 275 3.26 -14.07 -4.04
CA VAL A 275 4.07 -13.96 -5.26
C VAL A 275 4.69 -12.57 -5.38
N GLU A 276 5.82 -12.45 -6.07
CA GLU A 276 6.50 -11.17 -6.28
C GLU A 276 5.79 -10.29 -7.33
N GLY A 277 5.02 -10.91 -8.23
CA GLY A 277 4.29 -10.21 -9.27
C GLY A 277 3.72 -11.13 -10.35
N ARG A 278 3.25 -10.52 -11.42
CA ARG A 278 2.57 -11.22 -12.52
C ARG A 278 3.47 -12.23 -13.26
N TYR A 279 4.77 -11.92 -13.39
CA TYR A 279 5.73 -12.84 -14.01
C TYR A 279 5.92 -14.08 -13.14
N HIS A 280 6.12 -13.91 -11.82
CA HIS A 280 6.24 -15.04 -10.88
C HIS A 280 4.97 -15.88 -10.87
N LEU A 281 3.77 -15.26 -10.79
CA LEU A 281 2.49 -15.95 -10.89
C LEU A 281 2.39 -16.81 -12.18
N SER A 282 2.81 -16.25 -13.31
CA SER A 282 2.76 -16.98 -14.59
C SER A 282 3.64 -18.23 -14.60
N LYS A 283 4.83 -18.16 -13.97
CA LYS A 283 5.74 -19.28 -13.77
C LYS A 283 5.14 -20.35 -12.88
N VAL A 284 4.51 -19.95 -11.76
CA VAL A 284 3.79 -20.85 -10.85
C VAL A 284 2.66 -21.58 -11.58
N MET A 285 1.81 -20.84 -12.29
CA MET A 285 0.68 -21.43 -13.03
C MET A 285 1.15 -22.37 -14.15
N ARG A 286 2.27 -22.07 -14.80
CA ARG A 286 2.86 -22.96 -15.82
C ARG A 286 3.34 -24.27 -15.22
N ARG A 287 4.03 -24.24 -14.07
CA ARG A 287 4.47 -25.46 -13.36
C ARG A 287 3.28 -26.31 -12.88
N LEU A 288 2.24 -25.68 -12.36
CA LEU A 288 1.02 -26.38 -11.95
C LEU A 288 0.34 -27.09 -13.13
N ARG A 289 0.32 -26.49 -14.34
CA ARG A 289 -0.26 -27.12 -15.54
C ARG A 289 0.48 -28.36 -16.01
N GLN A 290 1.74 -28.54 -15.63
CA GLN A 290 2.51 -29.74 -15.95
C GLN A 290 2.10 -30.95 -15.11
N ASN A 291 1.34 -30.75 -14.03
CA ASN A 291 0.83 -31.83 -13.20
C ASN A 291 -0.38 -32.47 -13.87
N GLN A 292 -0.35 -33.80 -14.10
CA GLN A 292 -1.39 -34.58 -14.79
C GLN A 292 -2.73 -34.60 -14.05
N ASP A 293 -2.72 -34.30 -12.74
CA ASP A 293 -3.91 -34.25 -11.92
C ASP A 293 -4.63 -32.88 -12.03
N VAL A 294 -4.00 -31.85 -12.64
CA VAL A 294 -4.57 -30.51 -12.79
C VAL A 294 -5.40 -30.43 -14.06
N LEU A 295 -6.69 -30.10 -13.92
CA LEU A 295 -7.63 -29.94 -15.01
C LEU A 295 -7.70 -28.50 -15.50
N ARG A 296 -7.74 -27.54 -14.58
CA ARG A 296 -7.89 -26.11 -14.88
C ARG A 296 -7.27 -25.24 -13.80
N ILE A 297 -6.67 -24.13 -14.20
CA ILE A 297 -6.17 -23.11 -13.28
C ILE A 297 -6.71 -21.76 -13.71
N THR A 298 -7.30 -21.03 -12.78
CA THR A 298 -7.80 -19.67 -13.01
C THR A 298 -7.36 -18.76 -11.87
N ARG A 299 -6.93 -17.53 -12.20
CA ARG A 299 -6.79 -16.48 -11.19
C ARG A 299 -8.19 -16.03 -10.78
N VAL A 300 -8.46 -15.96 -9.48
CA VAL A 300 -9.78 -15.66 -8.93
C VAL A 300 -9.73 -14.30 -8.26
N PHE A 301 -10.80 -13.59 -8.39
CA PHE A 301 -11.02 -12.29 -7.79
C PHE A 301 -12.22 -12.40 -6.86
N GLY A 302 -12.12 -11.76 -5.68
CA GLY A 302 -13.15 -11.52 -4.70
C GLY A 302 -14.19 -12.62 -4.42
N LYS A 303 -14.90 -12.46 -3.34
CA LYS A 303 -16.21 -13.08 -3.17
C LYS A 303 -17.26 -12.31 -3.95
#